data_84cbbe76f656ccda16e3c7c43e262ba4
#
_entry.id   84cbbe76f656ccda16e3c7c43e262ba4
#
_cell.length_a   1.000
_cell.length_b   1.000
_cell.length_c   1.000
_cell.angle_alpha   90.00
_cell.angle_beta   90.00
_cell.angle_gamma   90.00
#
_symmetry.space_group_name_H-M   'P 1'
#
loop_
_entity.id
_entity.type
_entity.pdbx_description
1 polymer ?
#
loop_
_entity_poly.entity_id
_entity_poly.type
_entity_poly.pdbx_seq_one_letter_code
_entity_poly.pdbx_strand_id
1 'polypeptide(L)'
;MLKKRIIPCLDVKDGRVVKGINFLNLTDVGDPVDAAKAYYEAGCDELVFLDITATHEERDTTVEMVRRVAKQVFIPFTVGGGIRTVEDMKRMLQAGADKVAVNSSALANPQLLADCAEKFGSQCVVLAVDAKKEADGSWHVYLAGGRKDSGRDLLDWVQEAVSLGAGEILLTSMDKDGTKSGFDLPMLEAVSQVVSVPIIASGGAGSSQHILEVFEKTAATGALAASIFHYGQVSITETKKAMLEAGLEVRL
;
A
#
# COMPACT_ATOMS: atom_id res chain seq x y z
N MET A 1 -14.41 16.57 2.99
CA MET A 1 -13.89 15.56 2.04
C MET A 1 -12.57 15.05 2.59
N LEU A 2 -12.19 13.78 2.40
CA LEU A 2 -10.87 13.30 2.81
C LEU A 2 -9.80 13.91 1.91
N LYS A 3 -8.75 14.47 2.50
CA LYS A 3 -7.63 15.01 1.73
C LYS A 3 -6.93 13.89 0.96
N LYS A 4 -6.47 14.21 -0.24
CA LYS A 4 -5.70 13.27 -1.09
C LYS A 4 -4.30 13.07 -0.49
N ARG A 5 -3.80 11.85 -0.52
CA ARG A 5 -2.55 11.44 0.13
C ARG A 5 -1.52 10.94 -0.87
N ILE A 6 -0.30 11.43 -0.80
CA ILE A 6 0.86 10.89 -1.50
C ILE A 6 1.59 9.96 -0.53
N ILE A 7 1.76 8.70 -0.94
CA ILE A 7 2.22 7.61 -0.08
C ILE A 7 3.44 6.92 -0.71
N PRO A 8 4.67 7.26 -0.30
CA PRO A 8 5.84 6.47 -0.68
C PRO A 8 5.79 5.06 -0.12
N CYS A 9 6.18 4.07 -0.95
CA CYS A 9 6.29 2.67 -0.56
C CYS A 9 7.76 2.26 -0.47
N LEU A 10 8.11 1.58 0.60
CA LEU A 10 9.43 1.08 0.91
C LEU A 10 9.38 -0.46 1.03
N ASP A 11 9.93 -1.17 0.04
CA ASP A 11 10.13 -2.60 0.15
C ASP A 11 11.32 -2.86 1.09
N VAL A 12 11.11 -3.70 2.08
CA VAL A 12 12.11 -4.04 3.09
C VAL A 12 12.46 -5.52 3.00
N LYS A 13 13.76 -5.80 3.02
CA LYS A 13 14.32 -7.14 3.12
C LYS A 13 15.44 -7.15 4.16
N ASP A 14 15.39 -8.09 5.10
CA ASP A 14 16.40 -8.24 6.17
C ASP A 14 16.66 -6.90 6.92
N GLY A 15 15.59 -6.11 7.16
CA GLY A 15 15.69 -4.81 7.83
C GLY A 15 16.34 -3.69 6.99
N ARG A 16 16.53 -3.89 5.69
CA ARG A 16 17.09 -2.91 4.73
C ARG A 16 16.07 -2.55 3.68
N VAL A 17 16.05 -1.30 3.23
CA VAL A 17 15.26 -0.93 2.06
C VAL A 17 15.92 -1.52 0.83
N VAL A 18 15.13 -2.23 0.06
CA VAL A 18 15.58 -2.86 -1.19
C VAL A 18 14.73 -2.39 -2.36
N LYS A 19 15.27 -2.54 -3.54
CA LYS A 19 14.62 -2.23 -4.78
C LYS A 19 14.89 -3.29 -5.84
N GLY A 20 13.85 -3.64 -6.56
CA GLY A 20 13.91 -4.54 -7.70
C GLY A 20 12.73 -4.32 -8.62
N ILE A 21 12.79 -4.91 -9.81
CA ILE A 21 11.65 -5.00 -10.73
C ILE A 21 10.99 -6.36 -10.47
N ASN A 22 9.69 -6.35 -10.14
CA ASN A 22 8.95 -7.57 -9.81
C ASN A 22 9.63 -8.44 -8.72
N PHE A 23 10.22 -7.79 -7.71
CA PHE A 23 10.97 -8.44 -6.61
C PHE A 23 12.18 -9.28 -7.07
N LEU A 24 12.70 -9.01 -8.26
CA LEU A 24 13.91 -9.64 -8.81
C LEU A 24 15.07 -8.65 -8.84
N ASN A 25 16.31 -9.17 -8.74
CA ASN A 25 17.55 -8.37 -8.75
C ASN A 25 17.53 -7.23 -7.73
N LEU A 26 17.21 -7.57 -6.48
CA LEU A 26 17.10 -6.60 -5.37
C LEU A 26 18.45 -5.93 -5.12
N THR A 27 18.42 -4.59 -5.11
CA THR A 27 19.56 -3.74 -4.73
C THR A 27 19.24 -3.09 -3.39
N ASP A 28 20.18 -3.13 -2.45
CA ASP A 28 20.11 -2.40 -1.18
C ASP A 28 20.19 -0.89 -1.45
N VAL A 29 19.23 -0.14 -0.96
CA VAL A 29 19.16 1.32 -1.13
C VAL A 29 19.28 2.09 0.18
N GLY A 30 19.38 1.43 1.32
CA GLY A 30 19.70 2.09 2.58
C GLY A 30 18.93 1.64 3.81
N ASP A 31 19.08 2.42 4.89
CA ASP A 31 18.36 2.22 6.13
C ASP A 31 16.91 2.70 5.98
N PRO A 32 15.90 1.90 6.38
CA PRO A 32 14.50 2.29 6.28
C PRO A 32 14.14 3.51 7.14
N VAL A 33 14.84 3.76 8.24
CA VAL A 33 14.59 4.93 9.09
C VAL A 33 15.04 6.21 8.38
N ASP A 34 16.21 6.19 7.75
CA ASP A 34 16.73 7.34 7.00
C ASP A 34 15.84 7.66 5.80
N ALA A 35 15.41 6.63 5.06
CA ALA A 35 14.50 6.79 3.94
C ALA A 35 13.13 7.35 4.39
N ALA A 36 12.57 6.81 5.47
CA ALA A 36 11.30 7.28 6.03
C ALA A 36 11.38 8.74 6.48
N LYS A 37 12.47 9.12 7.14
CA LYS A 37 12.71 10.50 7.57
C LYS A 37 12.82 11.45 6.38
N ALA A 38 13.56 11.08 5.34
CA ALA A 38 13.68 11.88 4.13
C ALA A 38 12.32 12.11 3.45
N TYR A 39 11.44 11.10 3.38
CA TYR A 39 10.09 11.28 2.84
C TYR A 39 9.18 12.10 3.75
N TYR A 40 9.28 11.93 5.05
CA TYR A 40 8.58 12.76 6.02
C TYR A 40 8.96 14.24 5.86
N GLU A 41 10.26 14.54 5.78
CA GLU A 41 10.78 15.89 5.55
C GLU A 41 10.40 16.45 4.17
N ALA A 42 10.25 15.60 3.16
CA ALA A 42 9.75 15.98 1.84
C ALA A 42 8.22 16.23 1.80
N GLY A 43 7.52 16.01 2.92
CA GLY A 43 6.11 16.32 3.08
C GLY A 43 5.15 15.24 2.54
N CYS A 44 5.52 13.96 2.53
CA CYS A 44 4.56 12.89 2.24
C CYS A 44 3.48 12.81 3.33
N ASP A 45 2.34 12.20 3.01
CA ASP A 45 1.19 12.15 3.91
C ASP A 45 1.17 10.91 4.78
N GLU A 46 1.63 9.80 4.23
CA GLU A 46 1.75 8.49 4.88
C GLU A 46 2.93 7.74 4.26
N LEU A 47 3.34 6.65 4.91
CA LEU A 47 4.34 5.70 4.40
C LEU A 47 3.77 4.28 4.40
N VAL A 48 4.25 3.46 3.48
CA VAL A 48 3.99 2.02 3.49
C VAL A 48 5.32 1.28 3.47
N PHE A 49 5.48 0.33 4.40
CA PHE A 49 6.59 -0.61 4.42
C PHE A 49 6.06 -2.00 4.08
N LEU A 50 6.62 -2.62 3.05
CA LEU A 50 6.29 -3.98 2.66
C LEU A 50 7.49 -4.88 2.94
N ASP A 51 7.36 -5.73 3.94
CA ASP A 51 8.36 -6.76 4.21
C ASP A 51 8.20 -7.88 3.18
N ILE A 52 9.19 -8.00 2.32
CA ILE A 52 9.23 -9.01 1.26
C ILE A 52 10.01 -10.27 1.68
N THR A 53 10.47 -10.32 2.91
CA THR A 53 11.22 -11.43 3.52
C THR A 53 10.31 -12.38 4.29
N ALA A 54 9.56 -13.18 3.77
CA ALA A 54 8.45 -13.93 4.36
C ALA A 54 8.85 -15.08 5.33
N THR A 55 9.99 -15.07 6.03
CA THR A 55 10.37 -16.12 7.00
C THR A 55 10.04 -15.74 8.44
N HIS A 56 9.89 -16.76 9.31
CA HIS A 56 9.46 -16.55 10.70
C HIS A 56 10.54 -15.89 11.56
N GLU A 57 11.80 -16.14 11.26
CA GLU A 57 12.96 -15.64 12.03
C GLU A 57 13.24 -14.15 11.77
N GLU A 58 12.78 -13.62 10.64
CA GLU A 58 13.03 -12.24 10.23
C GLU A 58 11.98 -11.24 10.74
N ARG A 59 10.91 -11.71 11.37
CA ARG A 59 9.86 -10.84 11.93
C ARG A 59 10.34 -9.95 13.06
N ASP A 60 11.29 -10.41 13.86
CA ASP A 60 11.83 -9.60 14.96
C ASP A 60 12.63 -8.41 14.43
N THR A 61 13.31 -8.59 13.29
CA THR A 61 13.99 -7.50 12.56
C THR A 61 12.98 -6.45 12.07
N THR A 62 11.84 -6.88 11.52
CA THR A 62 10.78 -5.96 11.07
C THR A 62 10.15 -5.22 12.25
N VAL A 63 9.87 -5.87 13.37
CA VAL A 63 9.35 -5.23 14.60
C VAL A 63 10.32 -4.17 15.12
N GLU A 64 11.62 -4.46 15.14
CA GLU A 64 12.63 -3.49 15.57
C GLU A 64 12.75 -2.31 14.62
N MET A 65 12.71 -2.56 13.31
CA MET A 65 12.64 -1.50 12.29
C MET A 65 11.43 -0.59 12.54
N VAL A 66 10.24 -1.15 12.73
CA VAL A 66 9.01 -0.39 13.03
C VAL A 66 9.18 0.50 14.26
N ARG A 67 9.76 -0.02 15.35
CA ARG A 67 10.06 0.77 16.56
C ARG A 67 11.01 1.92 16.29
N ARG A 68 12.02 1.71 15.45
CA ARG A 68 12.99 2.76 15.08
C ARG A 68 12.33 3.84 14.23
N VAL A 69 11.51 3.46 13.24
CA VAL A 69 10.76 4.39 12.38
C VAL A 69 9.80 5.23 13.22
N ALA A 70 9.01 4.60 14.09
CA ALA A 70 8.02 5.29 14.94
C ALA A 70 8.62 6.38 15.85
N LYS A 71 9.91 6.29 16.16
CA LYS A 71 10.63 7.32 16.96
C LYS A 71 11.06 8.54 16.14
N GLN A 72 11.08 8.47 14.82
CA GLN A 72 11.64 9.49 13.93
C GLN A 72 10.63 10.10 12.96
N VAL A 73 9.48 9.43 12.75
CA VAL A 73 8.47 9.79 11.77
C VAL A 73 7.15 10.03 12.47
N PHE A 74 6.53 11.19 12.23
CA PHE A 74 5.31 11.63 12.93
C PHE A 74 4.12 11.78 11.96
N ILE A 75 4.11 10.98 10.91
CA ILE A 75 2.97 10.77 10.01
C ILE A 75 2.55 9.30 10.09
N PRO A 76 1.29 8.98 9.74
CA PRO A 76 0.83 7.59 9.75
C PRO A 76 1.67 6.71 8.84
N PHE A 77 1.90 5.47 9.26
CA PHE A 77 2.50 4.49 8.39
C PHE A 77 1.88 3.10 8.54
N THR A 78 1.86 2.39 7.44
CA THR A 78 1.34 1.04 7.30
C THR A 78 2.50 0.06 7.15
N VAL A 79 2.41 -1.08 7.82
CA VAL A 79 3.35 -2.19 7.67
C VAL A 79 2.61 -3.39 7.08
N GLY A 80 3.16 -3.97 6.02
CA GLY A 80 2.63 -5.18 5.38
C GLY A 80 3.75 -6.21 5.15
N GLY A 81 3.34 -7.40 4.74
CA GLY A 81 4.22 -8.53 4.53
C GLY A 81 4.26 -9.50 5.72
N GLY A 82 4.10 -10.77 5.45
CA GLY A 82 4.23 -11.84 6.44
C GLY A 82 3.19 -11.88 7.57
N ILE A 83 2.19 -11.03 7.58
CA ILE A 83 1.12 -10.98 8.60
C ILE A 83 0.15 -12.15 8.38
N ARG A 84 0.04 -13.05 9.35
CA ARG A 84 -0.75 -14.29 9.26
C ARG A 84 -1.74 -14.49 10.40
N THR A 85 -1.53 -13.79 11.50
CA THR A 85 -2.32 -13.95 12.72
C THR A 85 -2.66 -12.58 13.34
N VAL A 86 -3.67 -12.57 14.20
CA VAL A 86 -4.02 -11.41 15.03
C VAL A 86 -2.85 -10.97 15.91
N GLU A 87 -2.03 -11.92 16.38
CA GLU A 87 -0.86 -11.61 17.22
C GLU A 87 0.27 -10.95 16.39
N ASP A 88 0.46 -11.36 15.12
CA ASP A 88 1.39 -10.65 14.22
C ASP A 88 0.99 -9.18 14.08
N MET A 89 -0.30 -8.91 13.80
CA MET A 89 -0.83 -7.56 13.70
C MET A 89 -0.61 -6.77 14.99
N LYS A 90 -0.94 -7.36 16.14
CA LYS A 90 -0.74 -6.73 17.46
C LYS A 90 0.71 -6.32 17.68
N ARG A 91 1.66 -7.17 17.32
CA ARG A 91 3.10 -6.87 17.46
C ARG A 91 3.51 -5.64 16.65
N MET A 92 3.02 -5.51 15.42
CA MET A 92 3.31 -4.34 14.56
C MET A 92 2.68 -3.06 15.12
N LEU A 93 1.42 -3.10 15.55
CA LEU A 93 0.75 -1.95 16.17
C LEU A 93 1.43 -1.54 17.48
N GLN A 94 1.81 -2.49 18.33
CA GLN A 94 2.55 -2.20 19.57
C GLN A 94 3.97 -1.67 19.33
N ALA A 95 4.57 -2.00 18.17
CA ALA A 95 5.85 -1.45 17.77
C ALA A 95 5.75 0.00 17.27
N GLY A 96 4.54 0.48 16.95
CA GLY A 96 4.25 1.86 16.56
C GLY A 96 3.69 2.04 15.16
N ALA A 97 3.38 0.96 14.43
CA ALA A 97 2.63 1.08 13.17
C ALA A 97 1.21 1.58 13.44
N ASP A 98 0.69 2.46 12.59
CA ASP A 98 -0.70 2.95 12.69
C ASP A 98 -1.67 1.98 12.03
N LYS A 99 -1.24 1.31 10.98
CA LYS A 99 -2.03 0.36 10.21
C LYS A 99 -1.20 -0.87 9.84
N VAL A 100 -1.87 -1.98 9.62
CA VAL A 100 -1.23 -3.23 9.17
C VAL A 100 -1.96 -3.76 7.95
N ALA A 101 -1.18 -4.06 6.90
CA ALA A 101 -1.71 -4.59 5.66
C ALA A 101 -1.65 -6.13 5.64
N VAL A 102 -2.77 -6.74 5.29
CA VAL A 102 -2.90 -8.19 5.09
C VAL A 102 -3.28 -8.48 3.64
N ASN A 103 -2.69 -9.51 3.04
CA ASN A 103 -2.90 -9.92 1.65
C ASN A 103 -3.27 -11.41 1.60
N SER A 104 -2.34 -12.27 1.21
CA SER A 104 -2.58 -13.71 0.97
C SER A 104 -3.15 -14.45 2.18
N SER A 105 -2.81 -14.06 3.39
CA SER A 105 -3.34 -14.65 4.62
C SER A 105 -4.83 -14.34 4.81
N ALA A 106 -5.27 -13.15 4.47
CA ALA A 106 -6.69 -12.79 4.51
C ALA A 106 -7.49 -13.56 3.46
N LEU A 107 -6.94 -13.76 2.27
CA LEU A 107 -7.60 -14.55 1.23
C LEU A 107 -7.70 -16.05 1.60
N ALA A 108 -6.67 -16.58 2.28
CA ALA A 108 -6.67 -17.96 2.78
C ALA A 108 -7.60 -18.16 3.99
N ASN A 109 -7.74 -17.14 4.83
CA ASN A 109 -8.60 -17.14 6.01
C ASN A 109 -9.24 -15.76 6.18
N PRO A 110 -10.38 -15.48 5.55
CA PRO A 110 -11.08 -14.20 5.62
C PRO A 110 -11.46 -13.78 7.05
N GLN A 111 -11.71 -14.74 7.95
CA GLN A 111 -12.03 -14.47 9.36
C GLN A 111 -10.92 -13.66 10.07
N LEU A 112 -9.66 -13.74 9.60
CA LEU A 112 -8.56 -12.93 10.12
C LEU A 112 -8.88 -11.42 10.08
N LEU A 113 -9.59 -10.95 9.04
CA LEU A 113 -9.97 -9.53 8.92
C LEU A 113 -10.94 -9.15 10.05
N ALA A 114 -11.96 -9.99 10.29
CA ALA A 114 -12.97 -9.75 11.33
C ALA A 114 -12.33 -9.76 12.73
N ASP A 115 -11.49 -10.75 13.00
CA ASP A 115 -10.80 -10.88 14.29
C ASP A 115 -9.86 -9.69 14.56
N CYS A 116 -9.16 -9.21 13.52
CA CYS A 116 -8.31 -8.03 13.63
C CYS A 116 -9.13 -6.75 13.80
N ALA A 117 -10.22 -6.58 13.05
CA ALA A 117 -11.08 -5.40 13.12
C ALA A 117 -11.81 -5.32 14.48
N GLU A 118 -12.27 -6.45 15.02
CA GLU A 118 -12.88 -6.51 16.35
C GLU A 118 -11.89 -6.09 17.45
N LYS A 119 -10.63 -6.54 17.33
CA LYS A 119 -9.62 -6.33 18.38
C LYS A 119 -8.97 -4.95 18.32
N PHE A 120 -8.74 -4.40 17.14
CA PHE A 120 -7.93 -3.19 16.96
C PHE A 120 -8.70 -2.03 16.30
N GLY A 121 -9.89 -2.29 15.78
CA GLY A 121 -10.67 -1.37 14.97
C GLY A 121 -10.35 -1.48 13.47
N SER A 122 -11.38 -1.32 12.64
CA SER A 122 -11.26 -1.40 11.17
C SER A 122 -10.22 -0.43 10.60
N GLN A 123 -10.06 0.75 11.21
CA GLN A 123 -9.10 1.77 10.77
C GLN A 123 -7.64 1.30 10.79
N CYS A 124 -7.31 0.24 11.54
CA CYS A 124 -5.98 -0.36 11.59
C CYS A 124 -5.79 -1.46 10.54
N VAL A 125 -6.86 -1.94 9.90
CA VAL A 125 -6.86 -3.09 8.99
C VAL A 125 -6.86 -2.62 7.56
N VAL A 126 -5.74 -2.80 6.85
CA VAL A 126 -5.61 -2.53 5.42
C VAL A 126 -5.65 -3.85 4.66
N LEU A 127 -6.59 -3.97 3.72
CA LEU A 127 -6.58 -5.08 2.77
C LEU A 127 -5.63 -4.73 1.61
N ALA A 128 -4.51 -5.42 1.49
CA ALA A 128 -3.67 -5.35 0.30
C ALA A 128 -4.12 -6.38 -0.73
N VAL A 129 -4.32 -5.94 -1.97
CA VAL A 129 -4.80 -6.79 -3.07
C VAL A 129 -3.92 -6.57 -4.30
N ASP A 130 -3.38 -7.65 -4.83
CA ASP A 130 -2.74 -7.67 -6.15
C ASP A 130 -3.77 -8.22 -7.14
N ALA A 131 -4.13 -7.43 -8.15
CA ALA A 131 -5.15 -7.81 -9.12
C ALA A 131 -4.64 -7.69 -10.55
N LYS A 132 -5.10 -8.59 -11.40
CA LYS A 132 -4.78 -8.63 -12.82
C LYS A 132 -6.04 -8.77 -13.65
N LYS A 133 -6.06 -8.09 -14.80
CA LYS A 133 -7.16 -8.18 -15.74
C LYS A 133 -7.12 -9.49 -16.52
N GLU A 134 -8.25 -10.16 -16.60
CA GLU A 134 -8.40 -11.41 -17.33
C GLU A 134 -8.95 -11.17 -18.74
N ALA A 135 -8.90 -12.20 -19.58
CA ALA A 135 -9.29 -12.13 -20.99
C ALA A 135 -10.79 -11.81 -21.21
N ASP A 136 -11.64 -12.14 -20.24
CA ASP A 136 -13.08 -11.83 -20.24
C ASP A 136 -13.40 -10.42 -19.78
N GLY A 137 -12.39 -9.66 -19.33
CA GLY A 137 -12.51 -8.29 -18.86
C GLY A 137 -12.71 -8.15 -17.35
N SER A 138 -12.87 -9.24 -16.60
CA SER A 138 -12.87 -9.26 -15.14
C SER A 138 -11.47 -9.03 -14.57
N TRP A 139 -11.36 -8.88 -13.24
CA TRP A 139 -10.06 -8.88 -12.55
C TRP A 139 -10.02 -10.03 -11.56
N HIS A 140 -8.95 -10.82 -11.59
CA HIS A 140 -8.68 -11.83 -10.58
C HIS A 140 -7.69 -11.33 -9.53
N VAL A 141 -7.87 -11.82 -8.29
CA VAL A 141 -6.94 -11.59 -7.18
C VAL A 141 -5.80 -12.59 -7.27
N TYR A 142 -4.58 -12.10 -7.13
CA TYR A 142 -3.36 -12.88 -7.15
C TYR A 142 -2.72 -12.98 -5.77
N LEU A 143 -2.01 -14.05 -5.53
CA LEU A 143 -1.32 -14.40 -4.29
C LEU A 143 0.19 -14.40 -4.46
N ALA A 144 0.91 -14.38 -3.34
CA ALA A 144 2.37 -14.55 -3.28
C ALA A 144 3.12 -13.54 -4.17
N GLY A 145 2.74 -12.25 -4.10
CA GLY A 145 3.36 -11.20 -4.92
C GLY A 145 3.10 -11.40 -6.41
N GLY A 146 1.87 -11.74 -6.78
CA GLY A 146 1.43 -11.87 -8.18
C GLY A 146 1.79 -13.20 -8.86
N ARG A 147 2.30 -14.18 -8.12
CA ARG A 147 2.79 -15.45 -8.73
C ARG A 147 1.71 -16.51 -8.92
N LYS A 148 0.60 -16.41 -8.22
CA LYS A 148 -0.45 -17.42 -8.24
C LYS A 148 -1.82 -16.78 -8.36
N ASP A 149 -2.53 -17.07 -9.45
CA ASP A 149 -3.94 -16.74 -9.57
C ASP A 149 -4.74 -17.52 -8.50
N SER A 150 -5.57 -16.81 -7.76
CA SER A 150 -6.47 -17.42 -6.78
C SER A 150 -7.77 -17.92 -7.40
N GLY A 151 -8.07 -17.52 -8.63
CA GLY A 151 -9.35 -17.75 -9.30
C GLY A 151 -10.50 -16.93 -8.68
N ARG A 152 -10.22 -15.99 -7.79
CA ARG A 152 -11.23 -15.19 -7.10
C ARG A 152 -11.43 -13.85 -7.80
N ASP A 153 -12.67 -13.48 -8.07
CA ASP A 153 -13.02 -12.17 -8.61
C ASP A 153 -12.65 -11.05 -7.63
N LEU A 154 -12.10 -9.96 -8.15
CA LEU A 154 -11.67 -8.82 -7.36
C LEU A 154 -12.83 -8.12 -6.66
N LEU A 155 -13.94 -7.88 -7.37
CA LEU A 155 -15.07 -7.10 -6.83
C LEU A 155 -15.77 -7.86 -5.71
N ASP A 156 -15.95 -9.17 -5.88
CA ASP A 156 -16.50 -10.04 -4.85
C ASP A 156 -15.59 -10.07 -3.61
N TRP A 157 -14.28 -10.15 -3.81
CA TRP A 157 -13.33 -10.20 -2.70
C TRP A 157 -13.28 -8.92 -1.89
N VAL A 158 -13.22 -7.76 -2.53
CA VAL A 158 -13.14 -6.48 -1.79
C VAL A 158 -14.41 -6.20 -1.03
N GLN A 159 -15.59 -6.57 -1.56
CA GLN A 159 -16.87 -6.46 -0.85
C GLN A 159 -16.90 -7.33 0.40
N GLU A 160 -16.51 -8.59 0.27
CA GLU A 160 -16.44 -9.51 1.42
C GLU A 160 -15.45 -9.00 2.46
N ALA A 161 -14.25 -8.61 2.06
CA ALA A 161 -13.24 -8.12 2.99
C ALA A 161 -13.67 -6.86 3.75
N VAL A 162 -14.36 -5.93 3.09
CA VAL A 162 -14.93 -4.75 3.75
C VAL A 162 -16.04 -5.14 4.70
N SER A 163 -16.89 -6.08 4.34
CA SER A 163 -17.93 -6.60 5.24
C SER A 163 -17.36 -7.27 6.50
N LEU A 164 -16.17 -7.84 6.39
CA LEU A 164 -15.42 -8.45 7.49
C LEU A 164 -14.57 -7.44 8.28
N GLY A 165 -14.57 -6.16 7.90
CA GLY A 165 -13.96 -5.11 8.70
C GLY A 165 -12.65 -4.53 8.15
N ALA A 166 -12.27 -4.81 6.91
CA ALA A 166 -11.20 -4.04 6.27
C ALA A 166 -11.59 -2.56 6.17
N GLY A 167 -10.80 -1.68 6.75
CA GLY A 167 -11.09 -0.25 6.83
C GLY A 167 -10.45 0.58 5.72
N GLU A 168 -9.55 -0.01 4.93
CA GLU A 168 -8.89 0.60 3.79
C GLU A 168 -8.41 -0.49 2.82
N ILE A 169 -8.35 -0.17 1.54
CA ILE A 169 -7.87 -1.08 0.49
C ILE A 169 -6.62 -0.49 -0.17
N LEU A 170 -5.52 -1.23 -0.17
CA LEU A 170 -4.32 -0.99 -0.98
C LEU A 170 -4.44 -1.86 -2.24
N LEU A 171 -4.82 -1.25 -3.35
CA LEU A 171 -5.14 -1.93 -4.59
C LEU A 171 -4.01 -1.77 -5.62
N THR A 172 -3.31 -2.86 -5.91
CA THR A 172 -2.21 -2.89 -6.88
C THR A 172 -2.67 -3.54 -8.19
N SER A 173 -2.57 -2.79 -9.29
CA SER A 173 -2.72 -3.35 -10.64
C SER A 173 -1.43 -3.99 -11.08
N MET A 174 -1.44 -5.31 -11.26
CA MET A 174 -0.29 -6.05 -11.78
C MET A 174 0.00 -5.71 -13.25
N ASP A 175 -1.02 -5.34 -14.02
CA ASP A 175 -0.87 -4.93 -15.42
C ASP A 175 -0.16 -3.59 -15.56
N LYS A 176 -0.24 -2.75 -14.53
CA LYS A 176 0.36 -1.42 -14.50
C LYS A 176 1.65 -1.34 -13.70
N ASP A 177 1.86 -2.26 -12.75
CA ASP A 177 3.02 -2.22 -11.88
C ASP A 177 4.35 -2.29 -12.65
N GLY A 178 5.27 -1.39 -12.32
CA GLY A 178 6.55 -1.23 -12.99
C GLY A 178 6.51 -0.55 -14.38
N THR A 179 5.34 -0.37 -15.00
CA THR A 179 5.23 0.16 -16.38
C THR A 179 5.45 1.67 -16.49
N LYS A 180 5.23 2.42 -15.40
CA LYS A 180 5.24 3.90 -15.38
C LYS A 180 4.27 4.54 -16.39
N SER A 181 3.21 3.84 -16.79
CA SER A 181 2.24 4.27 -17.81
C SER A 181 0.94 4.85 -17.25
N GLY A 182 0.90 5.15 -15.97
CA GLY A 182 -0.29 5.61 -15.24
C GLY A 182 -1.00 4.48 -14.49
N PHE A 183 -1.82 4.85 -13.52
CA PHE A 183 -2.60 3.92 -12.71
C PHE A 183 -3.71 3.24 -13.54
N ASP A 184 -4.24 2.14 -13.03
CA ASP A 184 -5.36 1.41 -13.63
C ASP A 184 -6.69 2.07 -13.24
N LEU A 185 -7.05 3.14 -13.97
CA LEU A 185 -8.26 3.92 -13.66
C LEU A 185 -9.53 3.08 -13.74
N PRO A 186 -9.73 2.21 -14.77
CA PRO A 186 -10.93 1.36 -14.84
C PRO A 186 -11.08 0.42 -13.66
N MET A 187 -9.98 -0.19 -13.17
CA MET A 187 -10.01 -1.08 -12.02
C MET A 187 -10.38 -0.32 -10.74
N LEU A 188 -9.77 0.84 -10.52
CA LEU A 188 -10.05 1.70 -9.38
C LEU A 188 -11.49 2.19 -9.36
N GLU A 189 -12.02 2.56 -10.52
CA GLU A 189 -13.43 2.97 -10.66
C GLU A 189 -14.36 1.80 -10.34
N ALA A 190 -14.14 0.62 -10.91
CA ALA A 190 -14.96 -0.57 -10.65
C ALA A 190 -15.00 -0.91 -9.16
N VAL A 191 -13.85 -0.91 -8.47
CA VAL A 191 -13.79 -1.17 -7.02
C VAL A 191 -14.54 -0.08 -6.23
N SER A 192 -14.42 1.19 -6.62
CA SER A 192 -15.09 2.29 -5.92
C SER A 192 -16.63 2.24 -5.99
N GLN A 193 -17.19 1.53 -6.95
CA GLN A 193 -18.64 1.34 -7.05
C GLN A 193 -19.18 0.31 -6.07
N VAL A 194 -18.34 -0.56 -5.57
CA VAL A 194 -18.77 -1.70 -4.72
C VAL A 194 -18.31 -1.60 -3.26
N VAL A 195 -17.41 -0.66 -2.94
CA VAL A 195 -16.95 -0.41 -1.56
C VAL A 195 -17.01 1.08 -1.20
N SER A 196 -17.14 1.38 0.10
CA SER A 196 -17.18 2.76 0.63
C SER A 196 -15.95 3.16 1.44
N VAL A 197 -15.01 2.24 1.66
CA VAL A 197 -13.76 2.51 2.39
C VAL A 197 -12.74 3.23 1.50
N PRO A 198 -11.78 3.96 2.08
CA PRO A 198 -10.69 4.58 1.33
C PRO A 198 -9.92 3.57 0.46
N ILE A 199 -9.53 4.01 -0.74
CA ILE A 199 -8.74 3.21 -1.68
C ILE A 199 -7.41 3.91 -1.92
N ILE A 200 -6.32 3.17 -1.77
CA ILE A 200 -4.96 3.55 -2.15
C ILE A 200 -4.67 2.92 -3.51
N ALA A 201 -4.47 3.75 -4.53
CA ALA A 201 -4.08 3.31 -5.86
C ALA A 201 -2.59 2.94 -5.87
N SER A 202 -2.26 1.76 -6.40
CA SER A 202 -0.90 1.23 -6.52
C SER A 202 -0.66 0.59 -7.89
N GLY A 203 0.57 0.73 -8.40
CA GLY A 203 0.99 0.22 -9.70
C GLY A 203 0.78 1.21 -10.84
N GLY A 204 1.86 1.54 -11.56
CA GLY A 204 1.83 2.36 -12.77
C GLY A 204 2.25 3.82 -12.63
N ALA A 205 2.47 4.34 -11.43
CA ALA A 205 2.92 5.71 -11.23
C ALA A 205 4.27 5.98 -11.94
N GLY A 206 4.31 6.96 -12.84
CA GLY A 206 5.49 7.33 -13.60
C GLY A 206 5.80 8.83 -13.57
N SER A 207 4.84 9.66 -13.16
CA SER A 207 4.96 11.12 -13.14
C SER A 207 3.98 11.76 -12.16
N SER A 208 4.18 13.05 -11.84
CA SER A 208 3.21 13.85 -11.09
C SER A 208 1.85 13.90 -11.78
N GLN A 209 1.84 13.94 -13.12
CA GLN A 209 0.60 13.97 -13.90
C GLN A 209 -0.23 12.71 -13.69
N HIS A 210 0.38 11.54 -13.56
CA HIS A 210 -0.34 10.29 -13.24
C HIS A 210 -0.99 10.35 -11.85
N ILE A 211 -0.32 11.02 -10.88
CA ILE A 211 -0.87 11.21 -9.53
C ILE A 211 -2.06 12.18 -9.56
N LEU A 212 -1.99 13.26 -10.34
CA LEU A 212 -3.12 14.17 -10.53
C LEU A 212 -4.29 13.40 -11.16
N GLU A 213 -4.03 12.72 -12.26
CA GLU A 213 -5.05 12.03 -13.04
C GLU A 213 -5.82 10.98 -12.22
N VAL A 214 -5.15 10.20 -11.40
CA VAL A 214 -5.83 9.19 -10.56
C VAL A 214 -6.79 9.84 -9.57
N PHE A 215 -6.43 11.00 -9.00
CA PHE A 215 -7.28 11.71 -8.05
C PHE A 215 -8.42 12.48 -8.70
N GLU A 216 -8.24 12.97 -9.91
CA GLU A 216 -9.28 13.66 -10.68
C GLU A 216 -10.32 12.70 -11.25
N LYS A 217 -9.87 11.52 -11.72
CA LYS A 217 -10.71 10.58 -12.47
C LYS A 217 -11.24 9.40 -11.66
N THR A 218 -10.82 9.24 -10.41
CA THR A 218 -11.25 8.11 -9.57
C THR A 218 -11.61 8.56 -8.16
N ALA A 219 -12.26 7.68 -7.40
CA ALA A 219 -12.53 7.88 -5.98
C ALA A 219 -11.33 7.56 -5.07
N ALA A 220 -10.16 7.23 -5.63
CA ALA A 220 -8.97 6.96 -4.82
C ALA A 220 -8.64 8.14 -3.90
N THR A 221 -8.27 7.83 -2.67
CA THR A 221 -7.89 8.82 -1.64
C THR A 221 -6.39 8.83 -1.35
N GLY A 222 -5.67 7.80 -1.78
CA GLY A 222 -4.22 7.68 -1.71
C GLY A 222 -3.61 7.25 -3.04
N ALA A 223 -2.44 7.77 -3.36
CA ALA A 223 -1.61 7.34 -4.48
C ALA A 223 -0.28 6.83 -3.94
N LEU A 224 -0.04 5.53 -4.11
CA LEU A 224 1.19 4.87 -3.68
C LEU A 224 2.16 4.78 -4.84
N ALA A 225 3.41 5.17 -4.60
CA ALA A 225 4.49 5.03 -5.55
C ALA A 225 5.83 4.75 -4.84
N ALA A 226 6.71 4.04 -5.51
CA ALA A 226 8.04 3.71 -5.01
C ALA A 226 9.13 4.36 -5.87
N SER A 227 9.32 3.84 -7.09
CA SER A 227 10.47 4.15 -7.92
C SER A 227 10.65 5.62 -8.28
N ILE A 228 9.57 6.31 -8.58
CA ILE A 228 9.63 7.73 -8.99
C ILE A 228 10.11 8.65 -7.87
N PHE A 229 9.82 8.28 -6.61
CA PHE A 229 10.29 9.02 -5.44
C PHE A 229 11.71 8.62 -5.05
N HIS A 230 12.03 7.32 -5.02
CA HIS A 230 13.36 6.84 -4.64
C HIS A 230 14.47 7.36 -5.55
N TYR A 231 14.20 7.53 -6.85
CA TYR A 231 15.19 8.06 -7.80
C TYR A 231 15.12 9.58 -7.97
N GLY A 232 14.31 10.28 -7.17
CA GLY A 232 14.16 11.73 -7.29
C GLY A 232 13.58 12.19 -8.64
N GLN A 233 12.90 11.30 -9.37
CA GLN A 233 12.27 11.62 -10.67
C GLN A 233 11.06 12.52 -10.50
N VAL A 234 10.40 12.43 -9.35
CA VAL A 234 9.22 13.21 -8.98
C VAL A 234 9.41 13.78 -7.58
N SER A 235 9.20 15.08 -7.42
CA SER A 235 9.19 15.77 -6.13
C SER A 235 7.78 15.68 -5.51
N ILE A 236 7.69 15.23 -4.27
CA ILE A 236 6.43 15.20 -3.52
C ILE A 236 5.88 16.61 -3.34
N THR A 237 6.73 17.55 -2.94
CA THR A 237 6.34 18.95 -2.72
C THR A 237 5.81 19.62 -3.98
N GLU A 238 6.47 19.43 -5.12
CA GLU A 238 6.03 19.98 -6.41
C GLU A 238 4.73 19.31 -6.88
N THR A 239 4.59 18.00 -6.70
CA THR A 239 3.36 17.28 -7.02
C THR A 239 2.19 17.82 -6.20
N LYS A 240 2.37 18.04 -4.90
CA LYS A 240 1.32 18.61 -4.04
C LYS A 240 0.93 20.03 -4.44
N LYS A 241 1.89 20.86 -4.86
CA LYS A 241 1.59 22.20 -5.40
C LYS A 241 0.73 22.10 -6.66
N ALA A 242 1.10 21.24 -7.61
CA ALA A 242 0.31 21.01 -8.81
C ALA A 242 -1.10 20.46 -8.50
N MET A 243 -1.22 19.59 -7.49
CA MET A 243 -2.53 19.11 -7.01
C MET A 243 -3.40 20.25 -6.47
N LEU A 244 -2.83 21.19 -5.71
CA LEU A 244 -3.56 22.36 -5.21
C LEU A 244 -4.00 23.29 -6.36
N GLU A 245 -3.13 23.53 -7.34
CA GLU A 245 -3.44 24.33 -8.53
C GLU A 245 -4.57 23.68 -9.35
N ALA A 246 -4.66 22.35 -9.37
CA ALA A 246 -5.77 21.59 -9.95
C ALA A 246 -7.04 21.55 -9.07
N GLY A 247 -7.04 22.20 -7.91
CA GLY A 247 -8.20 22.26 -7.01
C GLY A 247 -8.41 21.03 -6.12
N LEU A 248 -7.41 20.15 -6.03
CA LEU A 248 -7.44 18.98 -5.15
C LEU A 248 -7.09 19.36 -3.71
N GLU A 249 -7.83 18.82 -2.74
CA GLU A 249 -7.55 19.02 -1.32
C GLU A 249 -6.36 18.16 -0.88
N VAL A 250 -5.25 18.79 -0.53
CA VAL A 250 -4.03 18.16 -0.01
C VAL A 250 -3.56 18.82 1.29
N ARG A 251 -2.65 18.18 2.00
CA ARG A 251 -1.91 18.77 3.10
C ARG A 251 -0.53 19.20 2.59
N LEU A 252 -0.14 20.44 2.81
CA LEU A 252 1.23 20.94 2.59
C LEU A 252 2.08 20.71 3.83
#